data_8b8c8ea8e8c5e94a68cc7d8f923b0d4c
#
_entry.id   8b8c8ea8e8c5e94a68cc7d8f923b0d4c
#
_cell.length_a   1.000
_cell.length_b   1.000
_cell.length_c   1.000
_cell.angle_alpha   90.00
_cell.angle_beta   90.00
_cell.angle_gamma   90.00
#
_symmetry.space_group_name_H-M   'P 1'
#
loop_
_entity.id
_entity.type
_entity.pdbx_description
1 polymer ?
#
loop_
_entity_poly.entity_id
_entity_poly.type
_entity_poly.pdbx_seq_one_letter_code
_entity_poly.pdbx_strand_id
1 'polypeptide(L)'
;MNYSIIIYILGWIMNVEAVCMLVPGITALIYREKSGIAFLITILACLAIGVPLVSRKPSKKAFYSREGLVTTALSWIVLIIVGAVPFVLSGAIPNPIDAFFEIVSGFTTTGSSILSDPSQMPYSINIWRCFSHWIGGMGVLVFILTLLPLAGGYHMNLMKAESPGPSVGKLLPKVQSTAKVLYKIYIALTIALIIFLLLGGMPLYDSLCAAFGTAGTGGFGIKSDSMGSYSLYIQIVITIFMILFGVNFNVYFLLLTRKFSQALKSEEVRCYFFVIIASALMITFNVRHLFDNVWEALQQAFFQVGSIITTTGYATTDFNQWPAVSRTILVLLTFCGACAGSTGGGIKISRLLLLAKSVRKELHLYLHPNAVKKIKMDGKAVSHEVMRATNIYMIVYLMIVAASIFIISFDEFDLVTNFTAVVTTLNNVGPGLSLIGPTGNFGIFSPLSKLVLSFDMLAGRLELFPILILFLRETWKKF
;
A
#
# COMPACT_ATOMS: atom_id res chain seq x y z
N MET A 1 -11.34 27.71 -2.83
CA MET A 1 -11.51 26.29 -2.47
C MET A 1 -12.97 26.00 -2.10
N ASN A 2 -13.53 24.88 -2.55
CA ASN A 2 -14.92 24.51 -2.30
C ASN A 2 -15.03 23.60 -1.07
N TYR A 3 -15.05 24.20 0.13
CA TYR A 3 -15.13 23.46 1.39
C TYR A 3 -16.39 22.59 1.52
N SER A 4 -17.52 23.03 0.94
CA SER A 4 -18.79 22.30 1.03
C SER A 4 -18.71 20.89 0.38
N ILE A 5 -17.99 20.78 -0.74
CA ILE A 5 -17.78 19.47 -1.40
C ILE A 5 -16.82 18.60 -0.59
N ILE A 6 -15.74 19.19 -0.05
CA ILE A 6 -14.78 18.46 0.77
C ILE A 6 -15.49 17.86 1.99
N ILE A 7 -16.25 18.67 2.72
CA ILE A 7 -17.00 18.22 3.90
C ILE A 7 -18.02 17.13 3.53
N TYR A 8 -18.71 17.27 2.41
CA TYR A 8 -19.65 16.26 1.90
C TYR A 8 -18.97 14.91 1.63
N ILE A 9 -17.77 14.94 1.01
CA ILE A 9 -17.01 13.71 0.73
C ILE A 9 -16.48 13.09 2.04
N LEU A 10 -15.98 13.91 2.97
CA LEU A 10 -15.54 13.42 4.29
C LEU A 10 -16.69 12.75 5.07
N GLY A 11 -17.91 13.32 5.01
CA GLY A 11 -19.10 12.67 5.58
C GLY A 11 -19.39 11.31 4.98
N TRP A 12 -19.22 11.15 3.66
CA TRP A 12 -19.34 9.83 3.02
C TRP A 12 -18.26 8.84 3.46
N ILE A 13 -17.03 9.31 3.65
CA ILE A 13 -15.93 8.46 4.15
C ILE A 13 -16.29 7.90 5.52
N MET A 14 -16.74 8.74 6.46
CA MET A 14 -17.15 8.30 7.79
C MET A 14 -18.29 7.27 7.73
N ASN A 15 -19.30 7.48 6.86
CA ASN A 15 -20.40 6.54 6.72
C ASN A 15 -19.93 5.19 6.12
N VAL A 16 -19.02 5.22 5.14
CA VAL A 16 -18.43 4.00 4.55
C VAL A 16 -17.60 3.27 5.58
N GLU A 17 -16.79 3.98 6.36
CA GLU A 17 -15.97 3.39 7.42
C GLU A 17 -16.85 2.72 8.50
N ALA A 18 -17.96 3.37 8.89
CA ALA A 18 -18.95 2.77 9.79
C ALA A 18 -19.49 1.43 9.25
N VAL A 19 -19.78 1.35 7.95
CA VAL A 19 -20.18 0.09 7.31
C VAL A 19 -19.05 -0.95 7.32
N CYS A 20 -17.82 -0.55 7.04
CA CYS A 20 -16.66 -1.44 7.09
C CYS A 20 -16.42 -1.99 8.51
N MET A 21 -16.64 -1.19 9.54
CA MET A 21 -16.52 -1.61 10.95
C MET A 21 -17.57 -2.63 11.39
N LEU A 22 -18.62 -2.90 10.59
CA LEU A 22 -19.53 -4.00 10.85
C LEU A 22 -18.82 -5.36 10.76
N VAL A 23 -17.78 -5.51 9.94
CA VAL A 23 -17.02 -6.76 9.81
C VAL A 23 -16.39 -7.15 11.14
N PRO A 24 -15.51 -6.33 11.77
CA PRO A 24 -14.96 -6.64 13.09
C PRO A 24 -16.05 -6.66 14.18
N GLY A 25 -17.11 -5.85 14.07
CA GLY A 25 -18.24 -5.89 15.00
C GLY A 25 -18.94 -7.23 15.01
N ILE A 26 -19.23 -7.81 13.84
CA ILE A 26 -19.81 -9.17 13.69
C ILE A 26 -18.82 -10.22 14.22
N THR A 27 -17.54 -10.08 13.94
CA THR A 27 -16.51 -10.98 14.48
C THR A 27 -16.52 -10.97 16.01
N ALA A 28 -16.60 -9.79 16.64
CA ALA A 28 -16.69 -9.68 18.10
C ALA A 28 -17.95 -10.36 18.66
N LEU A 29 -19.07 -10.30 17.96
CA LEU A 29 -20.29 -11.02 18.37
C LEU A 29 -20.14 -12.55 18.27
N ILE A 30 -19.51 -13.05 17.19
CA ILE A 30 -19.26 -14.48 17.00
C ILE A 30 -18.35 -15.03 18.10
N TYR A 31 -17.27 -14.33 18.42
CA TYR A 31 -16.29 -14.73 19.42
C TYR A 31 -16.63 -14.24 20.84
N ARG A 32 -17.77 -13.54 21.03
CA ARG A 32 -18.25 -12.98 22.31
C ARG A 32 -17.24 -12.07 23.01
N GLU A 33 -16.59 -11.20 22.25
CA GLU A 33 -15.58 -10.29 22.75
C GLU A 33 -16.17 -8.95 23.22
N LYS A 34 -15.60 -8.41 24.31
CA LYS A 34 -15.99 -7.07 24.83
C LYS A 34 -15.59 -5.94 23.88
N SER A 35 -14.58 -6.13 23.04
CA SER A 35 -14.13 -5.19 22.00
C SER A 35 -15.24 -4.80 21.02
N GLY A 36 -16.28 -5.60 20.85
CA GLY A 36 -17.47 -5.29 20.06
C GLY A 36 -18.16 -3.98 20.48
N ILE A 37 -18.13 -3.62 21.76
CA ILE A 37 -18.70 -2.37 22.28
C ILE A 37 -17.92 -1.17 21.71
N ALA A 38 -16.61 -1.26 21.62
CA ALA A 38 -15.75 -0.19 21.05
C ALA A 38 -16.09 0.05 19.58
N PHE A 39 -16.28 -1.01 18.78
CA PHE A 39 -16.72 -0.88 17.39
C PHE A 39 -18.13 -0.27 17.29
N LEU A 40 -19.08 -0.69 18.14
CA LEU A 40 -20.43 -0.15 18.14
C LEU A 40 -20.45 1.36 18.43
N ILE A 41 -19.71 1.79 19.47
CA ILE A 41 -19.59 3.22 19.83
C ILE A 41 -19.01 4.00 18.64
N THR A 42 -17.94 3.49 18.00
CA THR A 42 -17.30 4.16 16.88
C THR A 42 -18.23 4.25 15.66
N ILE A 43 -18.96 3.17 15.34
CA ILE A 43 -19.96 3.15 14.27
C ILE A 43 -21.03 4.23 14.51
N LEU A 44 -21.59 4.29 15.73
CA LEU A 44 -22.62 5.27 16.06
C LEU A 44 -22.08 6.71 15.98
N ALA A 45 -20.85 6.96 16.44
CA ALA A 45 -20.20 8.26 16.32
C ALA A 45 -19.99 8.67 14.86
N CYS A 46 -19.51 7.74 14.01
CA CYS A 46 -19.35 7.96 12.57
C CYS A 46 -20.67 8.33 11.90
N LEU A 47 -21.74 7.59 12.19
CA LEU A 47 -23.06 7.86 11.61
C LEU A 47 -23.65 9.16 12.14
N ALA A 48 -23.49 9.48 13.44
CA ALA A 48 -23.95 10.72 14.04
C ALA A 48 -23.30 11.98 13.42
N ILE A 49 -22.06 11.87 12.96
CA ILE A 49 -21.35 12.97 12.29
C ILE A 49 -21.53 12.87 10.76
N GLY A 50 -21.34 11.70 10.18
CA GLY A 50 -21.32 11.50 8.74
C GLY A 50 -22.66 11.72 8.05
N VAL A 51 -23.76 11.27 8.65
CA VAL A 51 -25.10 11.43 8.06
C VAL A 51 -25.51 12.92 7.96
N PRO A 52 -25.38 13.77 8.99
CA PRO A 52 -25.63 15.21 8.86
C PRO A 52 -24.77 15.92 7.84
N LEU A 53 -23.49 15.52 7.71
CA LEU A 53 -22.58 16.11 6.72
C LEU A 53 -23.00 15.79 5.29
N VAL A 54 -23.49 14.59 5.05
CA VAL A 54 -23.97 14.13 3.73
C VAL A 54 -25.36 14.72 3.40
N SER A 55 -26.20 15.01 4.39
CA SER A 55 -27.52 15.61 4.17
C SER A 55 -27.44 16.99 3.52
N ARG A 56 -26.37 17.71 3.76
CA ARG A 56 -26.11 19.06 3.21
C ARG A 56 -25.43 18.96 1.84
N LYS A 57 -26.22 18.74 0.79
CA LYS A 57 -25.69 18.66 -0.58
C LYS A 57 -25.00 19.97 -0.99
N PRO A 58 -23.80 19.91 -1.61
CA PRO A 58 -23.05 21.07 -2.03
C PRO A 58 -23.79 21.83 -3.14
N SER A 59 -23.94 23.14 -2.99
CA SER A 59 -24.61 24.01 -3.96
C SER A 59 -23.76 24.29 -5.21
N LYS A 60 -22.44 24.42 -5.04
CA LYS A 60 -21.48 24.65 -6.13
C LYS A 60 -20.84 23.33 -6.56
N LYS A 61 -20.93 23.03 -7.88
CA LYS A 61 -20.40 21.78 -8.45
C LYS A 61 -18.97 21.93 -9.01
N ALA A 62 -18.26 23.04 -8.78
CA ALA A 62 -16.90 23.22 -9.26
C ALA A 62 -15.91 22.48 -8.36
N PHE A 63 -15.12 21.57 -8.97
CA PHE A 63 -14.13 20.73 -8.29
C PHE A 63 -12.91 20.58 -9.18
N TYR A 64 -11.82 21.20 -8.80
CA TYR A 64 -10.57 21.23 -9.56
C TYR A 64 -9.54 20.28 -8.95
N SER A 65 -8.39 20.15 -9.61
CA SER A 65 -7.32 19.24 -9.15
C SER A 65 -6.83 19.54 -7.73
N ARG A 66 -6.81 20.82 -7.33
CA ARG A 66 -6.44 21.24 -5.97
C ARG A 66 -7.40 20.67 -4.93
N GLU A 67 -8.71 20.83 -5.14
CA GLU A 67 -9.73 20.25 -4.25
C GLU A 67 -9.63 18.73 -4.21
N GLY A 68 -9.28 18.09 -5.34
CA GLY A 68 -9.06 16.64 -5.40
C GLY A 68 -7.92 16.19 -4.49
N LEU A 69 -6.76 16.81 -4.59
CA LEU A 69 -5.58 16.47 -3.79
C LEU A 69 -5.84 16.70 -2.28
N VAL A 70 -6.41 17.85 -1.93
CA VAL A 70 -6.75 18.17 -0.53
C VAL A 70 -7.80 17.21 0.04
N THR A 71 -8.84 16.91 -0.75
CA THR A 71 -9.87 15.94 -0.31
C THR A 71 -9.27 14.56 -0.10
N THR A 72 -8.39 14.10 -0.98
CA THR A 72 -7.71 12.82 -0.84
C THR A 72 -6.93 12.77 0.47
N ALA A 73 -6.06 13.73 0.72
CA ALA A 73 -5.24 13.75 1.94
C ALA A 73 -6.09 13.84 3.22
N LEU A 74 -7.09 14.72 3.26
CA LEU A 74 -7.99 14.84 4.42
C LEU A 74 -8.83 13.59 4.64
N SER A 75 -9.24 12.91 3.56
CA SER A 75 -9.99 11.67 3.63
C SER A 75 -9.18 10.57 4.33
N TRP A 76 -7.91 10.43 3.98
CA TRP A 76 -7.01 9.47 4.63
C TRP A 76 -6.77 9.81 6.09
N ILE A 77 -6.58 11.11 6.42
CA ILE A 77 -6.40 11.55 7.81
C ILE A 77 -7.64 11.23 8.66
N VAL A 78 -8.85 11.52 8.16
CA VAL A 78 -10.11 11.22 8.86
C VAL A 78 -10.29 9.73 9.05
N LEU A 79 -10.08 8.93 8.00
CA LEU A 79 -10.17 7.47 8.04
C LEU A 79 -9.24 6.88 9.10
N ILE A 80 -8.00 7.36 9.18
CA ILE A 80 -7.01 6.88 10.15
C ILE A 80 -7.40 7.26 11.59
N ILE A 81 -7.80 8.52 11.82
CA ILE A 81 -8.19 8.97 13.15
C ILE A 81 -9.37 8.15 13.67
N VAL A 82 -10.39 7.96 12.84
CA VAL A 82 -11.57 7.19 13.20
C VAL A 82 -11.23 5.71 13.38
N GLY A 83 -10.44 5.16 12.47
CA GLY A 83 -10.01 3.75 12.50
C GLY A 83 -9.17 3.37 13.72
N ALA A 84 -8.47 4.33 14.35
CA ALA A 84 -7.71 4.13 15.59
C ALA A 84 -8.61 4.02 16.85
N VAL A 85 -9.80 4.63 16.82
CA VAL A 85 -10.69 4.73 18.00
C VAL A 85 -11.01 3.36 18.61
N PRO A 86 -11.37 2.31 17.86
CA PRO A 86 -11.66 1.00 18.43
C PRO A 86 -10.48 0.38 19.18
N PHE A 87 -9.23 0.63 18.77
CA PHE A 87 -8.04 0.11 19.44
C PHE A 87 -7.89 0.69 20.84
N VAL A 88 -8.08 2.01 20.96
CA VAL A 88 -7.98 2.72 22.24
C VAL A 88 -9.16 2.36 23.15
N LEU A 89 -10.40 2.43 22.63
CA LEU A 89 -11.61 2.19 23.42
C LEU A 89 -11.72 0.74 23.92
N SER A 90 -11.22 -0.24 23.16
CA SER A 90 -11.20 -1.64 23.59
C SER A 90 -10.12 -1.93 24.63
N GLY A 91 -9.14 -1.03 24.77
CA GLY A 91 -7.95 -1.24 25.60
C GLY A 91 -6.93 -2.19 24.97
N ALA A 92 -7.12 -2.64 23.74
CA ALA A 92 -6.19 -3.54 23.05
C ALA A 92 -4.85 -2.84 22.72
N ILE A 93 -4.91 -1.56 22.35
CA ILE A 93 -3.76 -0.67 22.19
C ILE A 93 -4.09 0.63 22.92
N PRO A 94 -3.78 0.74 24.23
CA PRO A 94 -4.24 1.86 25.05
C PRO A 94 -3.60 3.21 24.69
N ASN A 95 -2.35 3.17 24.17
CA ASN A 95 -1.64 4.40 23.79
C ASN A 95 -2.20 4.93 22.47
N PRO A 96 -2.72 6.16 22.40
CA PRO A 96 -3.29 6.72 21.17
C PRO A 96 -2.27 6.85 20.02
N ILE A 97 -0.99 7.12 20.32
CA ILE A 97 0.06 7.23 19.29
C ILE A 97 0.36 5.84 18.68
N ASP A 98 0.40 4.81 19.51
CA ASP A 98 0.59 3.44 19.06
C ASP A 98 -0.62 2.94 18.24
N ALA A 99 -1.84 3.24 18.71
CA ALA A 99 -3.07 2.95 17.97
C ALA A 99 -3.12 3.69 16.61
N PHE A 100 -2.68 4.94 16.58
CA PHE A 100 -2.56 5.73 15.36
C PHE A 100 -1.53 5.11 14.40
N PHE A 101 -0.34 4.77 14.89
CA PHE A 101 0.71 4.13 14.09
C PHE A 101 0.22 2.82 13.46
N GLU A 102 -0.39 1.94 14.27
CA GLU A 102 -0.89 0.64 13.84
C GLU A 102 -1.95 0.76 12.74
N ILE A 103 -2.91 1.68 12.90
CA ILE A 103 -3.96 1.85 11.89
C ILE A 103 -3.49 2.62 10.66
N VAL A 104 -2.52 3.56 10.80
CA VAL A 104 -1.85 4.15 9.63
C VAL A 104 -1.22 3.05 8.81
N SER A 105 -0.43 2.19 9.45
CA SER A 105 0.18 1.03 8.80
C SER A 105 -0.87 0.11 8.16
N GLY A 106 -2.02 -0.06 8.81
CA GLY A 106 -3.15 -0.80 8.28
C GLY A 106 -3.67 -0.23 6.98
N PHE A 107 -4.17 0.99 6.98
CA PHE A 107 -4.78 1.62 5.81
C PHE A 107 -3.78 1.93 4.69
N THR A 108 -2.55 2.34 5.03
CA THR A 108 -1.50 2.57 4.02
C THR A 108 -0.90 1.28 3.47
N THR A 109 -1.37 0.12 3.95
CA THR A 109 -0.90 -1.20 3.54
C THR A 109 0.61 -1.39 3.72
N THR A 110 1.15 -0.87 4.83
CA THR A 110 2.58 -0.92 5.12
C THR A 110 2.97 -2.20 5.84
N GLY A 111 2.18 -2.63 6.85
CA GLY A 111 2.48 -3.84 7.62
C GLY A 111 3.50 -3.67 8.74
N SER A 112 4.00 -2.46 8.99
CA SER A 112 4.81 -2.14 10.18
C SER A 112 3.92 -2.20 11.42
N SER A 113 4.25 -3.01 12.42
CA SER A 113 3.43 -3.19 13.62
C SER A 113 4.20 -2.79 14.88
N ILE A 114 3.46 -2.25 15.86
CA ILE A 114 3.98 -2.01 17.22
C ILE A 114 3.83 -3.25 18.11
N LEU A 115 3.08 -4.25 17.63
CA LEU A 115 2.77 -5.43 18.40
C LEU A 115 3.93 -6.43 18.36
N SER A 116 4.32 -6.94 19.53
CA SER A 116 5.31 -8.02 19.62
C SER A 116 4.69 -9.39 19.27
N ASP A 117 3.44 -9.61 19.68
CA ASP A 117 2.71 -10.84 19.39
C ASP A 117 1.23 -10.55 19.04
N PRO A 118 0.88 -10.53 17.75
CA PRO A 118 -0.49 -10.31 17.31
C PRO A 118 -1.47 -11.41 17.73
N SER A 119 -1.00 -12.61 18.07
CA SER A 119 -1.86 -13.74 18.44
C SER A 119 -2.61 -13.52 19.75
N GLN A 120 -2.11 -12.63 20.60
CA GLN A 120 -2.74 -12.28 21.88
C GLN A 120 -3.87 -11.24 21.73
N MET A 121 -4.02 -10.64 20.56
CA MET A 121 -5.07 -9.65 20.30
C MET A 121 -6.44 -10.31 20.14
N PRO A 122 -7.54 -9.61 20.54
CA PRO A 122 -8.89 -10.05 20.21
C PRO A 122 -9.08 -10.28 18.71
N TYR A 123 -9.86 -11.29 18.35
CA TYR A 123 -10.14 -11.62 16.93
C TYR A 123 -10.72 -10.44 16.16
N SER A 124 -11.62 -9.67 16.78
CA SER A 124 -12.20 -8.48 16.15
C SER A 124 -11.17 -7.37 15.88
N ILE A 125 -10.20 -7.19 16.76
CA ILE A 125 -9.11 -6.23 16.59
C ILE A 125 -8.16 -6.69 15.47
N ASN A 126 -7.76 -7.97 15.47
CA ASN A 126 -6.89 -8.50 14.43
C ASN A 126 -7.53 -8.48 13.04
N ILE A 127 -8.82 -8.84 12.93
CA ILE A 127 -9.49 -8.75 11.62
C ILE A 127 -9.62 -7.29 11.15
N TRP A 128 -9.81 -6.31 12.06
CA TRP A 128 -9.80 -4.90 11.70
C TRP A 128 -8.47 -4.44 11.15
N ARG A 129 -7.35 -4.85 11.77
CA ARG A 129 -5.99 -4.62 11.28
C ARG A 129 -5.83 -5.18 9.85
N CYS A 130 -6.14 -6.45 9.63
CA CYS A 130 -6.01 -7.10 8.32
C CYS A 130 -7.00 -6.53 7.29
N PHE A 131 -8.24 -6.22 7.69
CA PHE A 131 -9.26 -5.67 6.80
C PHE A 131 -8.95 -4.23 6.37
N SER A 132 -8.28 -3.43 7.23
CA SER A 132 -7.80 -2.12 6.84
C SER A 132 -6.83 -2.17 5.64
N HIS A 133 -5.99 -3.21 5.52
CA HIS A 133 -5.17 -3.44 4.33
C HIS A 133 -6.03 -3.65 3.08
N TRP A 134 -7.09 -4.45 3.19
CA TRP A 134 -7.96 -4.71 2.05
C TRP A 134 -8.68 -3.44 1.57
N ILE A 135 -9.15 -2.60 2.49
CA ILE A 135 -9.76 -1.30 2.18
C ILE A 135 -8.72 -0.36 1.56
N GLY A 136 -7.54 -0.27 2.15
CA GLY A 136 -6.45 0.61 1.70
C GLY A 136 -5.83 0.19 0.37
N GLY A 137 -5.80 -1.11 0.05
CA GLY A 137 -5.13 -1.67 -1.12
C GLY A 137 -5.62 -1.10 -2.46
N MET A 138 -6.92 -1.00 -2.64
CA MET A 138 -7.51 -0.41 -3.86
C MET A 138 -7.77 1.09 -3.77
N GLY A 139 -7.46 1.71 -2.62
CA GLY A 139 -7.72 3.11 -2.37
C GLY A 139 -9.18 3.41 -1.97
N VAL A 140 -9.32 4.19 -0.91
CA VAL A 140 -10.61 4.48 -0.29
C VAL A 140 -11.50 5.31 -1.19
N LEU A 141 -10.94 6.30 -1.89
CA LEU A 141 -11.72 7.16 -2.78
C LEU A 141 -12.14 6.45 -4.06
N VAL A 142 -11.31 5.53 -4.59
CA VAL A 142 -11.70 4.69 -5.74
C VAL A 142 -12.87 3.79 -5.34
N PHE A 143 -12.89 3.27 -4.12
CA PHE A 143 -14.03 2.54 -3.57
C PHE A 143 -15.29 3.41 -3.51
N ILE A 144 -15.20 4.62 -2.98
CA ILE A 144 -16.32 5.57 -2.94
C ILE A 144 -16.79 5.95 -4.34
N LEU A 145 -15.88 6.15 -5.30
CA LEU A 145 -16.23 6.42 -6.69
C LEU A 145 -17.03 5.29 -7.35
N THR A 146 -16.85 4.04 -6.90
CA THR A 146 -17.63 2.90 -7.42
C THR A 146 -19.05 2.86 -6.87
N LEU A 147 -19.23 3.29 -5.63
CA LEU A 147 -20.52 3.22 -4.92
C LEU A 147 -21.39 4.44 -5.18
N LEU A 148 -20.80 5.64 -5.27
CA LEU A 148 -21.54 6.89 -5.36
C LEU A 148 -21.64 7.42 -6.79
N PRO A 149 -22.84 7.66 -7.32
CA PRO A 149 -23.05 8.40 -8.53
C PRO A 149 -22.85 9.91 -8.26
N LEU A 150 -21.62 10.35 -8.03
CA LEU A 150 -21.29 11.77 -7.91
C LEU A 150 -21.50 12.43 -9.28
N ALA A 151 -22.44 13.35 -9.38
CA ALA A 151 -22.70 14.09 -10.63
C ALA A 151 -21.60 15.11 -10.89
N GLY A 152 -21.02 15.14 -12.11
CA GLY A 152 -20.02 16.13 -12.53
C GLY A 152 -18.61 15.57 -12.72
N GLY A 153 -17.66 16.41 -13.12
CA GLY A 153 -16.27 16.04 -13.45
C GLY A 153 -15.36 15.61 -12.29
N TYR A 154 -15.90 15.39 -11.11
CA TYR A 154 -15.18 15.07 -9.87
C TYR A 154 -14.37 13.77 -9.93
N HIS A 155 -14.92 12.76 -10.62
CA HIS A 155 -14.36 11.42 -10.69
C HIS A 155 -12.91 11.39 -11.20
N MET A 156 -12.60 12.21 -12.22
CA MET A 156 -11.27 12.21 -12.84
C MET A 156 -10.20 12.79 -11.90
N ASN A 157 -10.51 13.86 -11.18
CA ASN A 157 -9.56 14.53 -10.30
C ASN A 157 -9.28 13.68 -9.04
N LEU A 158 -10.30 13.05 -8.47
CA LEU A 158 -10.15 12.12 -7.35
C LEU A 158 -9.36 10.87 -7.75
N MET A 159 -9.71 10.25 -8.89
CA MET A 159 -9.01 9.05 -9.35
C MET A 159 -7.54 9.34 -9.68
N LYS A 160 -7.24 10.50 -10.27
CA LYS A 160 -5.84 10.91 -10.52
C LYS A 160 -5.07 11.19 -9.24
N ALA A 161 -5.74 11.70 -8.20
CA ALA A 161 -5.10 12.03 -6.92
C ALA A 161 -4.76 10.78 -6.09
N GLU A 162 -5.48 9.69 -6.27
CA GLU A 162 -5.29 8.44 -5.50
C GLU A 162 -4.63 7.31 -6.31
N SER A 163 -4.64 7.39 -7.65
CA SER A 163 -4.12 6.32 -8.49
C SER A 163 -2.59 6.35 -8.56
N PRO A 164 -1.89 5.34 -8.05
CA PRO A 164 -0.43 5.34 -8.01
C PRO A 164 0.19 5.17 -9.40
N GLY A 165 1.16 6.03 -9.73
CA GLY A 165 1.99 5.90 -10.92
C GLY A 165 1.88 7.04 -11.92
N PRO A 166 2.85 7.11 -12.87
CA PRO A 166 3.04 8.25 -13.75
C PRO A 166 1.99 8.41 -14.88
N SER A 167 1.12 7.42 -15.09
CA SER A 167 0.06 7.52 -16.12
C SER A 167 -1.17 6.70 -15.77
N VAL A 168 -2.31 7.35 -15.65
CA VAL A 168 -3.62 6.69 -15.57
C VAL A 168 -4.17 6.53 -17.00
N GLY A 169 -4.00 5.34 -17.59
CA GLY A 169 -4.64 4.99 -18.85
C GLY A 169 -6.17 4.90 -18.65
N LYS A 170 -6.96 5.60 -19.49
CA LYS A 170 -8.40 5.40 -19.53
C LYS A 170 -8.70 4.05 -20.16
N LEU A 171 -9.19 3.09 -19.38
CA LEU A 171 -9.64 1.79 -19.88
C LEU A 171 -11.00 1.89 -20.59
N LEU A 172 -11.87 2.74 -20.07
CA LEU A 172 -13.24 2.95 -20.54
C LEU A 172 -13.54 4.44 -20.65
N PRO A 173 -14.55 4.83 -21.47
CA PRO A 173 -14.93 6.22 -21.64
C PRO A 173 -15.33 6.94 -20.34
N LYS A 174 -15.90 6.19 -19.38
CA LYS A 174 -16.30 6.70 -18.07
C LYS A 174 -15.35 6.21 -16.99
N VAL A 175 -14.79 7.11 -16.19
CA VAL A 175 -13.89 6.81 -15.06
C VAL A 175 -14.53 5.86 -14.06
N GLN A 176 -15.79 6.07 -13.72
CA GLN A 176 -16.54 5.21 -12.80
C GLN A 176 -16.65 3.76 -13.31
N SER A 177 -16.82 3.57 -14.63
CA SER A 177 -16.85 2.23 -15.23
C SER A 177 -15.48 1.54 -15.11
N THR A 178 -14.39 2.28 -15.30
CA THR A 178 -13.03 1.79 -15.09
C THR A 178 -12.84 1.34 -13.63
N ALA A 179 -13.16 2.19 -12.66
CA ALA A 179 -13.06 1.87 -11.24
C ALA A 179 -13.86 0.61 -10.87
N LYS A 180 -15.11 0.49 -11.35
CA LYS A 180 -15.95 -0.71 -11.11
C LYS A 180 -15.33 -2.00 -11.63
N VAL A 181 -14.71 -1.96 -12.82
CA VAL A 181 -14.04 -3.15 -13.38
C VAL A 181 -12.83 -3.54 -12.55
N LEU A 182 -11.98 -2.58 -12.19
CA LEU A 182 -10.80 -2.84 -11.36
C LEU A 182 -11.19 -3.43 -10.00
N TYR A 183 -12.26 -2.90 -9.35
CA TYR A 183 -12.78 -3.46 -8.11
C TYR A 183 -13.31 -4.88 -8.26
N LYS A 184 -14.01 -5.18 -9.35
CA LYS A 184 -14.48 -6.56 -9.61
C LYS A 184 -13.31 -7.53 -9.74
N ILE A 185 -12.23 -7.14 -10.42
CA ILE A 185 -11.02 -7.97 -10.54
C ILE A 185 -10.38 -8.17 -9.16
N TYR A 186 -10.27 -7.11 -8.37
CA TYR A 186 -9.72 -7.17 -7.01
C TYR A 186 -10.50 -8.13 -6.10
N ILE A 187 -11.83 -8.00 -6.08
CA ILE A 187 -12.72 -8.89 -5.31
C ILE A 187 -12.60 -10.34 -5.81
N ALA A 188 -12.61 -10.55 -7.13
CA ALA A 188 -12.51 -11.89 -7.69
C ALA A 188 -11.19 -12.59 -7.33
N LEU A 189 -10.06 -11.87 -7.39
CA LEU A 189 -8.76 -12.39 -6.95
C LEU A 189 -8.73 -12.66 -5.45
N THR A 190 -9.34 -11.80 -4.63
CA THR A 190 -9.43 -11.99 -3.18
C THR A 190 -10.24 -13.25 -2.85
N ILE A 191 -11.40 -13.45 -3.49
CA ILE A 191 -12.23 -14.65 -3.30
C ILE A 191 -11.48 -15.91 -3.74
N ALA A 192 -10.81 -15.85 -4.89
CA ALA A 192 -9.99 -16.97 -5.37
C ALA A 192 -8.90 -17.34 -4.36
N LEU A 193 -8.19 -16.34 -3.81
CA LEU A 193 -7.19 -16.57 -2.77
C LEU A 193 -7.79 -17.25 -1.53
N ILE A 194 -8.92 -16.76 -1.02
CA ILE A 194 -9.59 -17.37 0.14
C ILE A 194 -9.91 -18.85 -0.14
N ILE A 195 -10.45 -19.16 -1.33
CA ILE A 195 -10.76 -20.54 -1.71
C ILE A 195 -9.50 -21.41 -1.71
N PHE A 196 -8.39 -20.95 -2.31
CA PHE A 196 -7.13 -21.70 -2.33
C PHE A 196 -6.55 -21.90 -0.92
N LEU A 197 -6.65 -20.90 -0.03
CA LEU A 197 -6.19 -21.04 1.35
C LEU A 197 -7.03 -22.06 2.14
N LEU A 198 -8.35 -22.05 1.97
CA LEU A 198 -9.25 -23.03 2.58
C LEU A 198 -8.99 -24.45 2.07
N LEU A 199 -8.73 -24.62 0.76
CA LEU A 199 -8.34 -25.91 0.17
C LEU A 199 -7.00 -26.41 0.73
N GLY A 200 -6.12 -25.51 1.15
CA GLY A 200 -4.88 -25.83 1.86
C GLY A 200 -5.05 -26.18 3.34
N GLY A 201 -6.29 -26.24 3.85
CA GLY A 201 -6.59 -26.55 5.24
C GLY A 201 -6.39 -25.40 6.22
N MET A 202 -6.24 -24.15 5.74
CA MET A 202 -6.17 -22.99 6.62
C MET A 202 -7.54 -22.69 7.22
N PRO A 203 -7.67 -22.40 8.55
CA PRO A 203 -8.94 -22.01 9.16
C PRO A 203 -9.55 -20.79 8.46
N LEU A 204 -10.89 -20.69 8.44
CA LEU A 204 -11.60 -19.61 7.74
C LEU A 204 -11.16 -18.21 8.23
N TYR A 205 -11.01 -18.04 9.53
CA TYR A 205 -10.57 -16.76 10.11
C TYR A 205 -9.17 -16.38 9.63
N ASP A 206 -8.20 -17.31 9.71
CA ASP A 206 -6.82 -17.12 9.25
C ASP A 206 -6.80 -16.84 7.73
N SER A 207 -7.62 -17.58 6.96
CA SER A 207 -7.74 -17.39 5.51
C SER A 207 -8.25 -16.01 5.13
N LEU A 208 -9.23 -15.47 5.89
CA LEU A 208 -9.75 -14.11 5.68
C LEU A 208 -8.67 -13.07 5.98
N CYS A 209 -8.02 -13.16 7.15
CA CYS A 209 -6.97 -12.23 7.55
C CYS A 209 -5.78 -12.26 6.56
N ALA A 210 -5.29 -13.45 6.20
CA ALA A 210 -4.21 -13.62 5.24
C ALA A 210 -4.60 -13.11 3.85
N ALA A 211 -5.83 -13.37 3.39
CA ALA A 211 -6.31 -12.89 2.10
C ALA A 211 -6.42 -11.36 2.06
N PHE A 212 -6.88 -10.71 3.13
CA PHE A 212 -6.95 -9.26 3.23
C PHE A 212 -5.56 -8.62 3.19
N GLY A 213 -4.61 -9.17 3.95
CA GLY A 213 -3.22 -8.70 3.96
C GLY A 213 -2.51 -8.92 2.62
N THR A 214 -2.73 -10.07 1.96
CA THR A 214 -2.14 -10.37 0.65
C THR A 214 -2.76 -9.50 -0.46
N ALA A 215 -4.10 -9.39 -0.49
CA ALA A 215 -4.79 -8.60 -1.51
C ALA A 215 -4.47 -7.11 -1.42
N GLY A 216 -4.45 -6.57 -0.20
CA GLY A 216 -4.01 -5.20 0.05
C GLY A 216 -2.51 -4.99 -0.13
N THR A 217 -1.71 -6.07 -0.20
CA THR A 217 -0.24 -6.02 -0.15
C THR A 217 0.26 -5.32 1.11
N GLY A 218 -0.29 -5.70 2.29
CA GLY A 218 -0.04 -5.00 3.54
C GLY A 218 0.69 -5.79 4.62
N GLY A 219 0.60 -7.14 4.62
CA GLY A 219 1.47 -8.00 5.43
C GLY A 219 1.15 -8.16 6.91
N PHE A 220 0.07 -7.62 7.43
CA PHE A 220 -0.32 -7.94 8.80
C PHE A 220 -0.68 -9.42 8.94
N GLY A 221 0.07 -10.12 9.78
CA GLY A 221 -0.20 -11.49 10.21
C GLY A 221 -0.99 -11.53 11.52
N ILE A 222 -1.54 -12.70 11.82
CA ILE A 222 -2.20 -13.02 13.09
C ILE A 222 -1.28 -13.83 14.03
N LYS A 223 -0.14 -14.29 13.51
CA LYS A 223 0.89 -15.03 14.25
C LYS A 223 2.18 -14.22 14.32
N SER A 224 2.97 -14.44 15.37
CA SER A 224 4.25 -13.76 15.57
C SER A 224 5.31 -14.12 14.54
N ASP A 225 5.24 -15.34 13.97
CA ASP A 225 6.14 -15.82 12.90
C ASP A 225 5.62 -15.53 11.49
N SER A 226 4.62 -14.65 11.37
CA SER A 226 3.97 -14.26 10.12
C SER A 226 3.42 -15.49 9.35
N MET A 227 4.07 -15.96 8.28
CA MET A 227 3.65 -17.11 7.48
C MET A 227 4.53 -18.35 7.70
N GLY A 228 5.48 -18.32 8.65
CA GLY A 228 6.46 -19.40 8.86
C GLY A 228 5.85 -20.73 9.24
N SER A 229 4.87 -20.74 10.15
CA SER A 229 4.23 -21.97 10.66
C SER A 229 3.14 -22.56 9.75
N TYR A 230 2.80 -21.92 8.64
CA TYR A 230 1.85 -22.48 7.69
C TYR A 230 2.51 -23.48 6.72
N SER A 231 1.70 -24.40 6.16
CA SER A 231 2.19 -25.42 5.25
C SER A 231 2.84 -24.84 3.99
N LEU A 232 3.74 -25.59 3.37
CA LEU A 232 4.40 -25.24 2.11
C LEU A 232 3.40 -24.85 1.01
N TYR A 233 2.27 -25.57 0.92
CA TYR A 233 1.20 -25.24 -0.03
C TYR A 233 0.67 -23.82 0.19
N ILE A 234 0.36 -23.45 1.44
CA ILE A 234 -0.15 -22.12 1.79
C ILE A 234 0.87 -21.04 1.45
N GLN A 235 2.16 -21.26 1.80
CA GLN A 235 3.23 -20.32 1.48
C GLN A 235 3.37 -20.11 -0.04
N ILE A 236 3.29 -21.18 -0.85
CA ILE A 236 3.33 -21.07 -2.33
C ILE A 236 2.11 -20.30 -2.85
N VAL A 237 0.90 -20.61 -2.37
CA VAL A 237 -0.33 -19.89 -2.76
C VAL A 237 -0.20 -18.39 -2.46
N ILE A 238 0.22 -18.04 -1.24
CA ILE A 238 0.42 -16.64 -0.84
C ILE A 238 1.46 -15.96 -1.74
N THR A 239 2.61 -16.63 -2.03
CA THR A 239 3.64 -16.10 -2.93
C THR A 239 3.09 -15.75 -4.31
N ILE A 240 2.35 -16.68 -4.91
CA ILE A 240 1.74 -16.48 -6.24
C ILE A 240 0.77 -15.29 -6.19
N PHE A 241 -0.11 -15.22 -5.20
CA PHE A 241 -1.09 -14.15 -5.11
C PHE A 241 -0.47 -12.80 -4.75
N MET A 242 0.57 -12.72 -3.91
CA MET A 242 1.35 -11.49 -3.71
C MET A 242 1.86 -10.96 -5.05
N ILE A 243 2.50 -11.81 -5.86
CA ILE A 243 3.02 -11.44 -7.18
C ILE A 243 1.88 -10.99 -8.10
N LEU A 244 0.73 -11.68 -8.10
CA LEU A 244 -0.44 -11.31 -8.91
C LEU A 244 -1.02 -9.94 -8.50
N PHE A 245 -1.18 -9.66 -7.21
CA PHE A 245 -1.66 -8.35 -6.74
C PHE A 245 -0.66 -7.21 -7.03
N GLY A 246 0.63 -7.52 -7.19
CA GLY A 246 1.66 -6.58 -7.61
C GLY A 246 1.66 -6.24 -9.12
N VAL A 247 0.92 -6.97 -9.95
CA VAL A 247 0.78 -6.67 -11.39
C VAL A 247 -0.18 -5.51 -11.61
N ASN A 248 0.06 -4.70 -12.64
CA ASN A 248 -0.84 -3.64 -13.07
C ASN A 248 -2.23 -4.19 -13.41
N PHE A 249 -3.27 -3.72 -12.71
CA PHE A 249 -4.65 -4.20 -12.90
C PHE A 249 -5.21 -3.95 -14.31
N ASN A 250 -4.65 -2.99 -15.05
CA ASN A 250 -5.01 -2.77 -16.46
C ASN A 250 -4.65 -3.99 -17.33
N VAL A 251 -3.60 -4.73 -16.98
CA VAL A 251 -3.21 -5.94 -17.70
C VAL A 251 -4.27 -7.04 -17.55
N TYR A 252 -4.86 -7.20 -16.37
CA TYR A 252 -5.98 -8.12 -16.19
C TYR A 252 -7.19 -7.76 -17.04
N PHE A 253 -7.50 -6.46 -17.13
CA PHE A 253 -8.55 -6.00 -18.03
C PHE A 253 -8.25 -6.31 -19.50
N LEU A 254 -7.01 -6.15 -19.95
CA LEU A 254 -6.59 -6.52 -21.30
C LEU A 254 -6.71 -8.03 -21.54
N LEU A 255 -6.36 -8.87 -20.56
CA LEU A 255 -6.53 -10.32 -20.63
C LEU A 255 -8.00 -10.71 -20.73
N LEU A 256 -8.89 -10.12 -19.90
CA LEU A 256 -10.33 -10.35 -19.93
C LEU A 256 -10.98 -9.92 -21.27
N THR A 257 -10.43 -8.86 -21.89
CA THR A 257 -10.89 -8.39 -23.21
C THR A 257 -10.19 -9.08 -24.39
N ARG A 258 -9.46 -10.18 -24.13
CA ARG A 258 -8.73 -11.00 -25.12
C ARG A 258 -7.65 -10.24 -25.90
N LYS A 259 -7.12 -9.15 -25.36
CA LYS A 259 -6.03 -8.37 -25.97
C LYS A 259 -4.65 -8.86 -25.48
N PHE A 260 -4.40 -10.16 -25.57
CA PHE A 260 -3.20 -10.83 -25.05
C PHE A 260 -1.89 -10.21 -25.53
N SER A 261 -1.81 -9.85 -26.82
CA SER A 261 -0.61 -9.23 -27.40
C SER A 261 -0.25 -7.90 -26.74
N GLN A 262 -1.24 -7.10 -26.34
CA GLN A 262 -0.99 -5.83 -25.65
C GLN A 262 -0.58 -6.05 -24.19
N ALA A 263 -1.19 -7.02 -23.52
CA ALA A 263 -0.86 -7.40 -22.15
C ALA A 263 0.62 -7.86 -22.04
N LEU A 264 1.05 -8.77 -22.93
CA LEU A 264 2.42 -9.30 -22.94
C LEU A 264 3.49 -8.31 -23.42
N LYS A 265 3.10 -7.26 -24.17
CA LYS A 265 4.01 -6.20 -24.63
C LYS A 265 4.27 -5.11 -23.59
N SER A 266 3.59 -5.12 -22.43
CA SER A 266 3.85 -4.14 -21.36
C SER A 266 5.30 -4.26 -20.87
N GLU A 267 6.06 -3.19 -21.06
CA GLU A 267 7.47 -3.13 -20.66
C GLU A 267 7.61 -3.20 -19.13
N GLU A 268 6.69 -2.56 -18.40
CA GLU A 268 6.66 -2.56 -16.95
C GLU A 268 6.48 -3.98 -16.39
N VAL A 269 5.49 -4.72 -16.89
CA VAL A 269 5.19 -6.07 -16.42
C VAL A 269 6.32 -7.04 -16.74
N ARG A 270 6.93 -6.92 -17.92
CA ARG A 270 8.11 -7.74 -18.27
C ARG A 270 9.30 -7.44 -17.36
N CYS A 271 9.56 -6.17 -17.07
CA CYS A 271 10.61 -5.78 -16.14
C CYS A 271 10.33 -6.29 -14.73
N TYR A 272 9.08 -6.21 -14.26
CA TYR A 272 8.65 -6.73 -12.97
C TYR A 272 8.95 -8.21 -12.80
N PHE A 273 8.51 -9.06 -13.74
CA PHE A 273 8.80 -10.49 -13.66
C PHE A 273 10.29 -10.80 -13.82
N PHE A 274 11.01 -10.06 -14.67
CA PHE A 274 12.45 -10.22 -14.80
C PHE A 274 13.19 -9.94 -13.48
N VAL A 275 12.85 -8.83 -12.79
CA VAL A 275 13.44 -8.48 -11.50
C VAL A 275 13.14 -9.55 -10.44
N ILE A 276 11.89 -10.05 -10.37
CA ILE A 276 11.53 -11.13 -9.44
C ILE A 276 12.38 -12.37 -9.68
N ILE A 277 12.40 -12.86 -10.92
CA ILE A 277 13.10 -14.11 -11.25
C ILE A 277 14.61 -13.96 -11.03
N ALA A 278 15.21 -12.88 -11.51
CA ALA A 278 16.64 -12.63 -11.36
C ALA A 278 17.03 -12.52 -9.87
N SER A 279 16.30 -11.74 -9.08
CA SER A 279 16.58 -11.58 -7.64
C SER A 279 16.38 -12.89 -6.88
N ALA A 280 15.30 -13.63 -7.15
CA ALA A 280 15.04 -14.90 -6.50
C ALA A 280 16.14 -15.95 -6.80
N LEU A 281 16.58 -16.06 -8.05
CA LEU A 281 17.66 -16.97 -8.43
C LEU A 281 19.01 -16.55 -7.79
N MET A 282 19.34 -15.27 -7.77
CA MET A 282 20.58 -14.77 -7.12
C MET A 282 20.56 -15.06 -5.61
N ILE A 283 19.45 -14.80 -4.93
CA ILE A 283 19.28 -15.12 -3.51
C ILE A 283 19.36 -16.61 -3.28
N THR A 284 18.64 -17.44 -4.06
CA THR A 284 18.69 -18.90 -3.95
C THR A 284 20.11 -19.43 -4.00
N PHE A 285 20.91 -18.96 -4.97
CA PHE A 285 22.30 -19.37 -5.09
C PHE A 285 23.15 -18.96 -3.88
N ASN A 286 22.86 -17.79 -3.31
CA ASN A 286 23.60 -17.25 -2.17
C ASN A 286 23.22 -17.89 -0.82
N VAL A 287 21.93 -18.29 -0.62
CA VAL A 287 21.44 -18.85 0.65
C VAL A 287 21.33 -20.38 0.65
N ARG A 288 21.63 -21.09 -0.47
CA ARG A 288 21.45 -22.54 -0.61
C ARG A 288 22.13 -23.38 0.50
N HIS A 289 23.18 -22.85 1.11
CA HIS A 289 23.92 -23.52 2.18
C HIS A 289 23.25 -23.39 3.56
N LEU A 290 22.20 -22.60 3.69
CA LEU A 290 21.43 -22.40 4.91
C LEU A 290 20.19 -23.32 5.01
N PHE A 291 19.88 -24.05 3.93
CA PHE A 291 18.69 -24.90 3.80
C PHE A 291 19.08 -26.34 3.45
N ASP A 292 18.25 -27.30 3.83
CA ASP A 292 18.50 -28.73 3.62
C ASP A 292 18.57 -29.11 2.13
N ASN A 293 17.81 -28.36 1.29
CA ASN A 293 17.81 -28.61 -0.15
C ASN A 293 17.60 -27.32 -0.97
N VAL A 294 17.98 -27.39 -2.25
CA VAL A 294 17.90 -26.25 -3.17
C VAL A 294 16.44 -25.80 -3.42
N TRP A 295 15.48 -26.73 -3.36
CA TRP A 295 14.07 -26.41 -3.59
C TRP A 295 13.49 -25.58 -2.45
N GLU A 296 13.88 -25.86 -1.22
CA GLU A 296 13.51 -25.07 -0.04
C GLU A 296 14.12 -23.67 -0.14
N ALA A 297 15.43 -23.58 -0.44
CA ALA A 297 16.09 -22.29 -0.67
C ALA A 297 15.40 -21.48 -1.78
N LEU A 298 15.01 -22.13 -2.88
CA LEU A 298 14.29 -21.49 -3.98
C LEU A 298 12.91 -20.95 -3.54
N GLN A 299 12.14 -21.77 -2.82
CA GLN A 299 10.82 -21.40 -2.33
C GLN A 299 10.91 -20.23 -1.35
N GLN A 300 11.86 -20.27 -0.40
CA GLN A 300 12.07 -19.19 0.57
C GLN A 300 12.54 -17.92 -0.14
N ALA A 301 13.43 -18.01 -1.12
CA ALA A 301 13.88 -16.88 -1.90
C ALA A 301 12.72 -16.23 -2.70
N PHE A 302 11.89 -17.04 -3.40
CA PHE A 302 10.72 -16.52 -4.11
C PHE A 302 9.70 -15.90 -3.18
N PHE A 303 9.47 -16.48 -2.00
CA PHE A 303 8.55 -15.91 -1.02
C PHE A 303 9.03 -14.52 -0.56
N GLN A 304 10.30 -14.39 -0.12
CA GLN A 304 10.83 -13.12 0.38
C GLN A 304 10.93 -12.07 -0.74
N VAL A 305 11.40 -12.45 -1.94
CA VAL A 305 11.42 -11.54 -3.09
C VAL A 305 10.00 -11.09 -3.46
N GLY A 306 9.05 -12.02 -3.55
CA GLY A 306 7.65 -11.71 -3.82
C GLY A 306 7.07 -10.77 -2.77
N SER A 307 7.31 -11.05 -1.49
CA SER A 307 6.85 -10.24 -0.37
C SER A 307 7.40 -8.81 -0.40
N ILE A 308 8.70 -8.63 -0.62
CA ILE A 308 9.34 -7.32 -0.57
C ILE A 308 9.05 -6.48 -1.82
N ILE A 309 9.14 -7.04 -3.03
CA ILE A 309 8.91 -6.27 -4.27
C ILE A 309 7.46 -5.84 -4.42
N THR A 310 6.52 -6.65 -3.93
CA THR A 310 5.09 -6.30 -3.95
C THR A 310 4.71 -5.38 -2.80
N THR A 311 5.66 -5.10 -1.91
CA THR A 311 5.46 -4.33 -0.69
C THR A 311 4.42 -4.97 0.26
N THR A 312 4.33 -6.31 0.26
CA THR A 312 3.43 -7.03 1.15
C THR A 312 4.00 -7.17 2.56
N GLY A 313 5.29 -7.52 2.69
CA GLY A 313 5.97 -7.58 3.99
C GLY A 313 5.76 -8.86 4.81
N TYR A 314 5.11 -9.90 4.28
CA TYR A 314 5.08 -11.20 4.94
C TYR A 314 6.47 -11.85 4.98
N ALA A 315 6.73 -12.63 6.02
CA ALA A 315 7.96 -13.41 6.16
C ALA A 315 7.66 -14.88 6.49
N THR A 316 8.52 -15.77 6.00
CA THR A 316 8.52 -17.20 6.33
C THR A 316 9.77 -17.61 7.08
N THR A 317 10.82 -16.80 6.99
CA THR A 317 12.11 -16.95 7.67
C THR A 317 12.65 -15.60 8.09
N ASP A 318 13.57 -15.61 9.07
CA ASP A 318 14.29 -14.40 9.45
C ASP A 318 15.44 -14.11 8.48
N PHE A 319 15.17 -13.27 7.47
CA PHE A 319 16.17 -12.87 6.50
C PHE A 319 17.26 -11.93 7.05
N ASN A 320 17.17 -11.46 8.28
CA ASN A 320 18.28 -10.77 8.95
C ASN A 320 19.52 -11.67 9.06
N GLN A 321 19.31 -12.99 9.14
CA GLN A 321 20.39 -13.98 9.25
C GLN A 321 20.98 -14.36 7.89
N TRP A 322 20.39 -13.88 6.79
CA TRP A 322 20.90 -14.19 5.45
C TRP A 322 22.20 -13.45 5.15
N PRO A 323 23.03 -13.99 4.23
CA PRO A 323 24.27 -13.32 3.81
C PRO A 323 24.02 -11.90 3.31
N ALA A 324 25.04 -11.04 3.44
CA ALA A 324 24.96 -9.61 3.14
C ALA A 324 24.44 -9.31 1.72
N VAL A 325 24.82 -10.11 0.72
CA VAL A 325 24.35 -9.96 -0.67
C VAL A 325 22.82 -10.11 -0.75
N SER A 326 22.27 -11.16 -0.13
CA SER A 326 20.82 -11.41 -0.13
C SER A 326 20.07 -10.29 0.59
N ARG A 327 20.54 -9.83 1.75
CA ARG A 327 19.95 -8.68 2.46
C ARG A 327 19.99 -7.41 1.63
N THR A 328 21.11 -7.14 0.95
CA THR A 328 21.24 -5.98 0.06
C THR A 328 20.25 -6.03 -1.10
N ILE A 329 20.09 -7.21 -1.72
CA ILE A 329 19.07 -7.39 -2.79
C ILE A 329 17.67 -7.08 -2.26
N LEU A 330 17.30 -7.59 -1.07
CA LEU A 330 15.98 -7.30 -0.47
C LEU A 330 15.80 -5.80 -0.21
N VAL A 331 16.81 -5.10 0.34
CA VAL A 331 16.75 -3.64 0.54
C VAL A 331 16.59 -2.89 -0.79
N LEU A 332 17.29 -3.30 -1.84
CA LEU A 332 17.14 -2.69 -3.17
C LEU A 332 15.74 -2.93 -3.75
N LEU A 333 15.16 -4.12 -3.54
CA LEU A 333 13.78 -4.43 -3.95
C LEU A 333 12.74 -3.58 -3.21
N THR A 334 13.00 -3.17 -1.97
CA THR A 334 12.12 -2.25 -1.22
C THR A 334 11.90 -0.93 -1.98
N PHE A 335 12.95 -0.40 -2.65
CA PHE A 335 12.84 0.79 -3.49
C PHE A 335 12.11 0.53 -4.80
N CYS A 336 12.24 -0.68 -5.37
CA CYS A 336 11.63 -0.99 -6.67
C CYS A 336 10.11 -0.87 -6.63
N GLY A 337 9.47 -1.46 -5.62
CA GLY A 337 8.03 -1.54 -5.52
C GLY A 337 7.40 -2.38 -6.62
N ALA A 338 6.07 -2.42 -6.65
CA ALA A 338 5.28 -3.15 -7.64
C ALA A 338 5.00 -2.33 -8.93
N CYS A 339 4.15 -2.83 -9.81
CA CYS A 339 3.72 -2.10 -11.01
C CYS A 339 2.81 -0.90 -10.65
N ALA A 340 2.85 0.14 -11.46
CA ALA A 340 1.88 1.23 -11.37
C ALA A 340 0.46 0.71 -11.62
N GLY A 341 -0.50 1.19 -10.82
CA GLY A 341 -1.89 0.69 -10.89
C GLY A 341 -2.07 -0.74 -10.39
N SER A 342 -1.20 -1.19 -9.49
CA SER A 342 -1.35 -2.35 -8.59
C SER A 342 -1.70 -1.89 -7.18
N THR A 343 -1.89 -2.83 -6.25
CA THR A 343 -2.12 -2.52 -4.84
C THR A 343 -0.83 -2.15 -4.09
N GLY A 344 0.35 -2.54 -4.61
CA GLY A 344 1.63 -2.34 -3.96
C GLY A 344 2.06 -0.88 -3.80
N GLY A 345 2.93 -0.59 -2.86
CA GLY A 345 3.60 0.69 -2.60
C GLY A 345 4.89 0.89 -3.40
N GLY A 346 5.83 1.64 -2.85
CA GLY A 346 7.16 1.89 -3.42
C GLY A 346 7.20 2.90 -4.56
N ILE A 347 8.39 3.12 -5.11
CA ILE A 347 8.65 4.07 -6.20
C ILE A 347 7.94 3.68 -7.50
N LYS A 348 7.63 2.43 -7.69
CA LYS A 348 7.06 1.77 -8.89
C LYS A 348 8.10 1.51 -9.98
N ILE A 349 8.00 0.31 -10.55
CA ILE A 349 8.87 -0.12 -11.65
C ILE A 349 8.78 0.80 -12.86
N SER A 350 7.61 1.35 -13.17
CA SER A 350 7.43 2.31 -14.27
C SER A 350 8.32 3.56 -14.12
N ARG A 351 8.45 4.13 -12.90
CA ARG A 351 9.33 5.28 -12.66
C ARG A 351 10.81 4.90 -12.81
N LEU A 352 11.22 3.75 -12.28
CA LEU A 352 12.59 3.26 -12.43
C LEU A 352 12.95 3.05 -13.90
N LEU A 353 12.04 2.47 -14.70
CA LEU A 353 12.22 2.33 -16.15
C LEU A 353 12.34 3.68 -16.85
N LEU A 354 11.50 4.66 -16.50
CA LEU A 354 11.56 6.01 -17.07
C LEU A 354 12.89 6.70 -16.73
N LEU A 355 13.36 6.58 -15.49
CA LEU A 355 14.65 7.13 -15.06
C LEU A 355 15.81 6.46 -15.80
N ALA A 356 15.84 5.13 -15.89
CA ALA A 356 16.86 4.40 -16.63
C ALA A 356 16.89 4.79 -18.12
N LYS A 357 15.73 4.94 -18.75
CA LYS A 357 15.60 5.42 -20.14
C LYS A 357 16.04 6.88 -20.29
N SER A 358 15.82 7.73 -19.26
CA SER A 358 16.28 9.11 -19.24
C SER A 358 17.82 9.17 -19.21
N VAL A 359 18.44 8.43 -18.31
CA VAL A 359 19.90 8.34 -18.24
C VAL A 359 20.48 7.86 -19.58
N ARG A 360 19.90 6.78 -20.16
CA ARG A 360 20.35 6.27 -21.46
C ARG A 360 20.17 7.30 -22.60
N LYS A 361 19.13 8.13 -22.54
CA LYS A 361 18.91 9.23 -23.50
C LYS A 361 20.00 10.29 -23.35
N GLU A 362 20.27 10.74 -22.11
CA GLU A 362 21.29 11.77 -21.87
C GLU A 362 22.69 11.30 -22.29
N LEU A 363 23.09 10.08 -21.94
CA LEU A 363 24.35 9.50 -22.40
C LEU A 363 24.43 9.46 -23.95
N HIS A 364 23.32 9.16 -24.63
CA HIS A 364 23.30 9.18 -26.09
C HIS A 364 23.43 10.59 -26.67
N LEU A 365 22.84 11.61 -26.02
CA LEU A 365 22.95 13.00 -26.43
C LEU A 365 24.37 13.56 -26.24
N TYR A 366 25.12 13.11 -25.22
CA TYR A 366 26.54 13.44 -25.07
C TYR A 366 27.37 12.93 -26.25
N LEU A 367 27.05 11.75 -26.80
CA LEU A 367 27.73 11.18 -27.95
C LEU A 367 27.26 11.78 -29.29
N HIS A 368 25.97 12.18 -29.35
CA HIS A 368 25.31 12.68 -30.55
C HIS A 368 24.48 13.93 -30.22
N PRO A 369 25.11 15.12 -30.03
CA PRO A 369 24.43 16.32 -29.52
C PRO A 369 23.24 16.80 -30.38
N ASN A 370 23.28 16.56 -31.68
CA ASN A 370 22.22 16.95 -32.61
C ASN A 370 21.07 15.93 -32.77
N ALA A 371 21.14 14.81 -32.03
CA ALA A 371 20.13 13.76 -32.15
C ALA A 371 18.85 14.14 -31.41
N VAL A 372 17.69 14.05 -32.04
CA VAL A 372 16.38 14.22 -31.40
C VAL A 372 15.83 12.87 -30.98
N LYS A 373 16.00 12.52 -29.69
CA LYS A 373 15.55 11.25 -29.14
C LYS A 373 14.43 11.45 -28.14
N LYS A 374 13.25 10.84 -28.39
CA LYS A 374 12.11 10.83 -27.46
C LYS A 374 12.12 9.54 -26.63
N ILE A 375 11.87 9.67 -25.31
CA ILE A 375 11.66 8.52 -24.44
C ILE A 375 10.32 7.89 -24.79
N LYS A 376 10.28 6.57 -24.94
CA LYS A 376 9.06 5.81 -25.23
C LYS A 376 8.81 4.78 -24.12
N MET A 377 7.52 4.56 -23.78
CA MET A 377 7.03 3.51 -22.90
C MET A 377 5.89 2.79 -23.61
N ASP A 378 5.94 1.46 -23.67
CA ASP A 378 5.00 0.64 -24.46
C ASP A 378 4.80 1.12 -25.90
N GLY A 379 5.89 1.58 -26.55
CA GLY A 379 5.89 2.12 -27.92
C GLY A 379 5.39 3.55 -28.06
N LYS A 380 4.84 4.18 -27.02
CA LYS A 380 4.31 5.55 -27.02
C LYS A 380 5.33 6.55 -26.46
N ALA A 381 5.42 7.73 -27.07
CA ALA A 381 6.27 8.80 -26.58
C ALA A 381 5.75 9.33 -25.22
N VAL A 382 6.66 9.46 -24.25
CA VAL A 382 6.37 10.02 -22.93
C VAL A 382 6.48 11.55 -23.02
N SER A 383 5.50 12.26 -22.44
CA SER A 383 5.50 13.71 -22.42
C SER A 383 6.57 14.28 -21.48
N HIS A 384 7.03 15.51 -21.75
CA HIS A 384 7.99 16.20 -20.88
C HIS A 384 7.45 16.42 -19.47
N GLU A 385 6.13 16.60 -19.32
CA GLU A 385 5.47 16.79 -18.01
C GLU A 385 5.62 15.54 -17.12
N VAL A 386 5.41 14.34 -17.69
CA VAL A 386 5.57 13.08 -16.96
C VAL A 386 7.03 12.88 -16.53
N MET A 387 7.99 13.19 -17.41
CA MET A 387 9.40 13.09 -17.06
C MET A 387 9.80 14.07 -15.95
N ARG A 388 9.35 15.34 -16.07
CA ARG A 388 9.58 16.35 -15.03
C ARG A 388 8.97 15.93 -13.70
N ALA A 389 7.73 15.45 -13.70
CA ALA A 389 7.05 14.98 -12.49
C ALA A 389 7.78 13.80 -11.84
N THR A 390 8.30 12.86 -12.65
CA THR A 390 9.10 11.73 -12.16
C THR A 390 10.41 12.20 -11.49
N ASN A 391 11.11 13.14 -12.11
CA ASN A 391 12.35 13.67 -11.54
C ASN A 391 12.10 14.44 -10.23
N ILE A 392 11.07 15.31 -10.19
CA ILE A 392 10.69 16.05 -8.98
C ILE A 392 10.26 15.08 -7.87
N TYR A 393 9.50 14.03 -8.22
CA TYR A 393 9.13 12.99 -7.25
C TYR A 393 10.37 12.38 -6.58
N MET A 394 11.40 12.02 -7.35
CA MET A 394 12.63 11.43 -6.81
C MET A 394 13.40 12.39 -5.91
N ILE A 395 13.47 13.68 -6.27
CA ILE A 395 14.12 14.70 -5.43
C ILE A 395 13.38 14.82 -4.09
N VAL A 396 12.05 14.98 -4.11
CA VAL A 396 11.24 15.11 -2.90
C VAL A 396 11.31 13.84 -2.05
N TYR A 397 11.28 12.66 -2.70
CA TYR A 397 11.44 11.37 -2.04
C TYR A 397 12.76 11.30 -1.24
N LEU A 398 13.90 11.63 -1.87
CA LEU A 398 15.19 11.62 -1.20
C LEU A 398 15.28 12.67 -0.07
N MET A 399 14.66 13.83 -0.24
CA MET A 399 14.60 14.85 0.82
C MET A 399 13.81 14.36 2.04
N ILE A 400 12.67 13.67 1.83
CA ILE A 400 11.90 13.08 2.94
C ILE A 400 12.72 11.99 3.62
N VAL A 401 13.33 11.07 2.86
CA VAL A 401 14.20 10.02 3.42
C VAL A 401 15.29 10.63 4.32
N ALA A 402 16.01 11.63 3.83
CA ALA A 402 17.07 12.26 4.59
C ALA A 402 16.54 12.96 5.87
N ALA A 403 15.43 13.69 5.76
CA ALA A 403 14.84 14.39 6.89
C ALA A 403 14.29 13.40 7.95
N SER A 404 13.61 12.34 7.52
CA SER A 404 13.05 11.34 8.44
C SER A 404 14.16 10.56 9.15
N ILE A 405 15.22 10.11 8.44
CA ILE A 405 16.38 9.46 9.06
C ILE A 405 17.00 10.37 10.11
N PHE A 406 17.18 11.67 9.79
CA PHE A 406 17.74 12.62 10.74
C PHE A 406 16.90 12.76 12.00
N ILE A 407 15.56 12.86 11.86
CA ILE A 407 14.68 13.01 13.03
C ILE A 407 14.64 11.74 13.88
N ILE A 408 14.53 10.54 13.26
CA ILE A 408 14.46 9.29 14.07
C ILE A 408 15.82 8.91 14.67
N SER A 409 16.92 9.48 14.19
CA SER A 409 18.24 9.23 14.79
C SER A 409 18.37 9.72 16.23
N PHE A 410 17.47 10.59 16.70
CA PHE A 410 17.41 10.98 18.12
C PHE A 410 17.03 9.82 19.07
N ASP A 411 16.52 8.70 18.55
CA ASP A 411 16.26 7.49 19.33
C ASP A 411 17.52 6.63 19.55
N GLU A 412 18.70 7.05 19.01
CA GLU A 412 20.01 6.44 19.19
C GLU A 412 20.14 4.98 18.72
N PHE A 413 19.27 4.53 17.80
CA PHE A 413 19.40 3.22 17.16
C PHE A 413 20.50 3.24 16.08
N ASP A 414 20.99 2.03 15.72
CA ASP A 414 21.97 1.86 14.65
C ASP A 414 21.45 2.35 13.30
N LEU A 415 22.39 2.79 12.44
CA LEU A 415 22.06 3.38 11.15
C LEU A 415 21.25 2.44 10.24
N VAL A 416 21.48 1.12 10.32
CA VAL A 416 20.76 0.13 9.53
C VAL A 416 19.28 0.09 9.96
N THR A 417 19.00 0.09 11.26
CA THR A 417 17.64 0.17 11.82
C THR A 417 16.96 1.46 11.35
N ASN A 418 17.58 2.61 11.55
CA ASN A 418 17.00 3.91 11.19
C ASN A 418 16.76 4.03 9.68
N PHE A 419 17.76 3.67 8.86
CA PHE A 419 17.64 3.71 7.40
C PHE A 419 16.53 2.80 6.90
N THR A 420 16.51 1.53 7.35
CA THR A 420 15.51 0.60 6.87
C THR A 420 14.13 0.89 7.42
N ALA A 421 13.99 1.48 8.63
CA ALA A 421 12.72 1.95 9.16
C ALA A 421 12.06 3.00 8.25
N VAL A 422 12.81 4.04 7.88
CA VAL A 422 12.31 5.08 6.98
C VAL A 422 12.01 4.53 5.59
N VAL A 423 12.93 3.74 5.03
CA VAL A 423 12.76 3.22 3.67
C VAL A 423 11.56 2.28 3.59
N THR A 424 11.37 1.38 4.56
CA THR A 424 10.24 0.44 4.53
C THR A 424 8.89 1.12 4.79
N THR A 425 8.84 2.12 5.67
CA THR A 425 7.61 2.89 5.92
C THR A 425 7.24 3.78 4.74
N LEU A 426 8.20 4.51 4.16
CA LEU A 426 7.95 5.38 2.99
C LEU A 426 7.59 4.58 1.72
N ASN A 427 8.08 3.35 1.58
CA ASN A 427 7.71 2.46 0.48
C ASN A 427 6.55 1.52 0.79
N ASN A 428 5.97 1.60 2.01
CA ASN A 428 4.85 0.78 2.47
C ASN A 428 5.13 -0.74 2.37
N VAL A 429 6.27 -1.21 2.92
CA VAL A 429 6.72 -2.62 2.83
C VAL A 429 6.56 -3.38 4.14
N GLY A 430 6.76 -2.72 5.28
CA GLY A 430 6.66 -3.29 6.62
C GLY A 430 8.00 -3.63 7.25
N PRO A 431 8.52 -4.86 7.13
CA PRO A 431 9.76 -5.24 7.79
C PRO A 431 10.99 -4.60 7.17
N GLY A 432 11.95 -4.22 8.03
CA GLY A 432 13.27 -3.74 7.64
C GLY A 432 14.38 -4.74 7.93
N LEU A 433 15.50 -4.24 8.42
CA LEU A 433 16.65 -5.02 8.89
C LEU A 433 17.00 -4.63 10.33
N SER A 434 17.87 -5.39 10.95
CA SER A 434 18.32 -5.21 12.34
C SER A 434 17.13 -5.33 13.30
N LEU A 435 16.88 -4.35 14.17
CA LEU A 435 15.84 -4.40 15.23
C LEU A 435 14.40 -4.46 14.69
N ILE A 436 14.17 -4.02 13.46
CA ILE A 436 12.86 -4.02 12.80
C ILE A 436 12.74 -5.05 11.66
N GLY A 437 13.59 -6.09 11.73
CA GLY A 437 13.51 -7.23 10.83
C GLY A 437 12.21 -8.03 10.98
N PRO A 438 12.09 -9.19 10.31
CA PRO A 438 10.86 -10.00 10.31
C PRO A 438 10.35 -10.42 11.69
N THR A 439 11.24 -10.54 12.66
CA THR A 439 10.94 -10.91 14.05
C THR A 439 10.90 -9.72 15.00
N GLY A 440 11.22 -8.53 14.51
CA GLY A 440 11.19 -7.28 15.25
C GLY A 440 9.86 -6.53 15.14
N ASN A 441 9.73 -5.42 15.86
CA ASN A 441 8.56 -4.55 15.77
C ASN A 441 8.92 -3.08 15.97
N PHE A 442 8.01 -2.17 15.59
CA PHE A 442 8.19 -0.72 15.69
C PHE A 442 7.82 -0.13 17.06
N GLY A 443 7.45 -0.97 18.04
CA GLY A 443 7.15 -0.55 19.40
C GLY A 443 8.34 0.12 20.11
N ILE A 444 9.57 -0.21 19.69
CA ILE A 444 10.82 0.32 20.25
C ILE A 444 11.02 1.84 20.03
N PHE A 445 10.41 2.42 18.99
CA PHE A 445 10.59 3.83 18.65
C PHE A 445 9.84 4.76 19.61
N SER A 446 10.40 5.95 19.79
CA SER A 446 9.77 7.02 20.57
C SER A 446 8.46 7.51 19.93
N PRO A 447 7.58 8.19 20.69
CA PRO A 447 6.36 8.76 20.13
C PRO A 447 6.60 9.71 18.96
N LEU A 448 7.69 10.50 18.97
CA LEU A 448 8.05 11.39 17.89
C LEU A 448 8.42 10.60 16.62
N SER A 449 9.27 9.60 16.75
CA SER A 449 9.69 8.74 15.63
C SER A 449 8.50 7.97 15.04
N LYS A 450 7.57 7.48 15.86
CA LYS A 450 6.33 6.85 15.38
C LYS A 450 5.46 7.80 14.57
N LEU A 451 5.37 9.08 14.95
CA LEU A 451 4.63 10.09 14.17
C LEU A 451 5.32 10.40 12.84
N VAL A 452 6.65 10.50 12.82
CA VAL A 452 7.44 10.70 11.58
C VAL A 452 7.26 9.51 10.64
N LEU A 453 7.43 8.28 11.13
CA LEU A 453 7.23 7.07 10.34
C LEU A 453 5.77 6.92 9.86
N SER A 454 4.78 7.36 10.66
CA SER A 454 3.38 7.42 10.24
C SER A 454 3.16 8.42 9.10
N PHE A 455 3.84 9.57 9.16
CA PHE A 455 3.84 10.53 8.06
C PHE A 455 4.47 9.93 6.79
N ASP A 456 5.59 9.21 6.93
CA ASP A 456 6.27 8.54 5.81
C ASP A 456 5.34 7.49 5.15
N MET A 457 4.64 6.67 5.94
CA MET A 457 3.66 5.72 5.43
C MET A 457 2.54 6.40 4.62
N LEU A 458 2.00 7.51 5.13
CA LEU A 458 0.98 8.29 4.42
C LEU A 458 1.53 8.97 3.16
N ALA A 459 2.72 9.56 3.26
CA ALA A 459 3.37 10.22 2.13
C ALA A 459 3.67 9.23 1.01
N GLY A 460 4.18 8.05 1.34
CA GLY A 460 4.42 6.96 0.38
C GLY A 460 3.14 6.51 -0.32
N ARG A 461 2.07 6.25 0.45
CA ARG A 461 0.78 5.78 -0.08
C ARG A 461 0.10 6.80 -0.98
N LEU A 462 0.18 8.08 -0.61
CA LEU A 462 -0.44 9.20 -1.34
C LEU A 462 0.47 9.77 -2.45
N GLU A 463 1.56 9.12 -2.81
CA GLU A 463 2.49 9.60 -3.84
C GLU A 463 3.09 10.99 -3.54
N LEU A 464 3.37 11.29 -2.28
CA LEU A 464 3.99 12.48 -1.70
C LEU A 464 3.17 13.78 -1.84
N PHE A 465 2.75 14.16 -3.04
CA PHE A 465 2.18 15.48 -3.30
C PHE A 465 0.84 15.77 -2.61
N PRO A 466 -0.13 14.85 -2.53
CA PRO A 466 -1.40 15.12 -1.84
C PRO A 466 -1.24 15.47 -0.38
N ILE A 467 -0.30 14.87 0.33
CA ILE A 467 -0.04 15.20 1.73
C ILE A 467 0.77 16.49 1.87
N LEU A 468 1.77 16.71 1.00
CA LEU A 468 2.62 17.91 1.06
C LEU A 468 1.87 19.18 0.73
N ILE A 469 0.88 19.14 -0.17
CA ILE A 469 0.09 20.33 -0.54
C ILE A 469 -0.71 20.89 0.66
N LEU A 470 -1.02 20.08 1.68
CA LEU A 470 -1.70 20.55 2.88
C LEU A 470 -0.89 21.57 3.67
N PHE A 471 0.44 21.53 3.59
CA PHE A 471 1.34 22.44 4.31
C PHE A 471 1.56 23.78 3.59
N LEU A 472 1.14 23.88 2.32
CA LEU A 472 1.29 25.12 1.55
C LEU A 472 0.18 26.13 1.91
N ARG A 473 0.55 27.34 2.32
CA ARG A 473 -0.41 28.41 2.64
C ARG A 473 -1.33 28.77 1.47
N GLU A 474 -0.82 28.69 0.25
CA GLU A 474 -1.57 28.96 -0.98
C GLU A 474 -2.73 28.01 -1.21
N THR A 475 -2.62 26.79 -0.71
CA THR A 475 -3.68 25.77 -0.80
C THR A 475 -4.98 26.24 -0.14
N TRP A 476 -4.89 27.04 0.90
CA TRP A 476 -6.05 27.48 1.71
C TRP A 476 -6.60 28.84 1.32
N LYS A 477 -5.92 29.59 0.44
CA LYS A 477 -6.39 30.90 -0.05
C LYS A 477 -7.58 30.72 -1.00
N LYS A 478 -8.57 31.64 -0.91
CA LYS A 478 -9.61 31.80 -1.93
C LYS A 478 -8.99 32.54 -3.12
N PHE A 479 -9.15 32.00 -4.30
CA PHE A 479 -8.95 32.75 -5.56
C PHE A 479 -10.27 33.37 -5.96
#